data_b555def922a2f40e7505ce3c5989a704
#
_entry.id   b555def922a2f40e7505ce3c5989a704
#
_cell.length_a   1.000
_cell.length_b   1.000
_cell.length_c   1.000
_cell.angle_alpha   90.00
_cell.angle_beta   90.00
_cell.angle_gamma   90.00
#
_symmetry.space_group_name_H-M   'P 1'
#
loop_
_entity.id
_entity.type
_entity.pdbx_description
1 polymer ?
#
loop_
_entity_poly.entity_id
_entity_poly.type
_entity_poly.pdbx_seq_one_letter_code
_entity_poly.pdbx_strand_id
1 'polypeptide(L)'
;NHAWYGIVSNLKTQLTENLNLNLGLDLRTYKGDHYRQISNMLGLNGWYETRRLFNQDHANNIPGTTVVANNTVTQYMPAEPWKTFFNSIDDNQKIDYDYSETISYGGVFGQLEYQKNNVTAFFQGAVSNQSHQRFDYYDYESKYSDSEKVNNIGFNVKGGGSYTFSEKHT
;
A
#
# COMPACT_ATOMS: atom_id res chain seq x y z
N ASN A 1 -0.57 -13.34 -0.86
CA ASN A 1 0.53 -12.97 -1.77
C ASN A 1 0.70 -11.44 -1.77
N HIS A 2 1.98 -10.98 -1.76
CA HIS A 2 2.29 -9.56 -1.71
C HIS A 2 3.28 -9.21 -2.82
N ALA A 3 3.01 -8.15 -3.56
CA ALA A 3 3.88 -7.64 -4.62
C ALA A 3 4.13 -6.14 -4.43
N TRP A 4 5.41 -5.75 -4.41
CA TRP A 4 5.85 -4.35 -4.35
C TRP A 4 6.66 -4.00 -5.59
N TYR A 5 6.32 -2.88 -6.18
CA TYR A 5 7.09 -2.31 -7.28
C TYR A 5 7.34 -0.84 -6.98
N GLY A 6 8.51 -0.34 -7.32
CA GLY A 6 8.81 1.06 -7.09
C GLY A 6 9.99 1.56 -7.90
N ILE A 7 9.99 2.86 -8.10
CA ILE A 7 11.07 3.60 -8.74
C ILE A 7 11.40 4.79 -7.84
N VAL A 8 12.68 4.92 -7.48
CA VAL A 8 13.21 6.07 -6.77
C VAL A 8 14.28 6.70 -7.67
N SER A 9 14.17 7.99 -7.89
CA SER A 9 15.12 8.76 -8.69
C SER A 9 15.59 9.98 -7.92
N ASN A 10 16.85 10.35 -8.08
CA ASN A 10 17.45 11.51 -7.46
C ASN A 10 18.38 12.21 -8.46
N LEU A 11 18.23 13.53 -8.59
CA LEU A 11 19.05 14.41 -9.39
C LEU A 11 19.74 15.43 -8.48
N LYS A 12 21.06 15.44 -8.45
CA LYS A 12 21.85 16.49 -7.82
C LYS A 12 22.56 17.31 -8.89
N THR A 13 22.44 18.61 -8.80
CA THR A 13 23.11 19.53 -9.72
C THR A 13 23.50 20.81 -9.00
N GLN A 14 24.62 21.38 -9.43
CA GLN A 14 25.08 22.67 -8.98
C GLN A 14 24.48 23.74 -9.92
N LEU A 15 23.66 24.63 -9.38
CA LEU A 15 23.07 25.72 -10.14
C LEU A 15 24.00 26.92 -10.29
N THR A 16 24.77 27.21 -9.25
CA THR A 16 25.84 28.23 -9.24
C THR A 16 26.96 27.75 -8.34
N GLU A 17 28.08 28.48 -8.29
CA GLU A 17 29.21 28.15 -7.42
C GLU A 17 28.85 27.98 -5.94
N ASN A 18 27.75 28.61 -5.50
CA ASN A 18 27.30 28.62 -4.10
C ASN A 18 25.93 27.95 -3.87
N LEU A 19 25.27 27.42 -4.93
CA LEU A 19 23.93 26.92 -4.83
C LEU A 19 23.80 25.52 -5.45
N ASN A 20 23.43 24.54 -4.64
CA ASN A 20 23.20 23.18 -5.06
C ASN A 20 21.68 22.89 -5.00
N LEU A 21 21.19 22.15 -5.99
CA LEU A 21 19.84 21.64 -6.08
C LEU A 21 19.85 20.12 -6.02
N ASN A 22 18.97 19.56 -5.19
CA ASN A 22 18.69 18.15 -5.12
C ASN A 22 17.18 17.96 -5.36
N LEU A 23 16.79 17.17 -6.38
CA LEU A 23 15.40 16.82 -6.70
C LEU A 23 15.26 15.32 -6.64
N GLY A 24 14.15 14.86 -6.13
CA GLY A 24 13.87 13.43 -6.10
C GLY A 24 12.41 13.10 -6.39
N LEU A 25 12.23 11.90 -6.91
CA LEU A 25 10.96 11.28 -7.23
C LEU A 25 10.92 9.90 -6.56
N ASP A 26 9.79 9.56 -5.93
CA ASP A 26 9.53 8.25 -5.34
C ASP A 26 8.14 7.78 -5.77
N LEU A 27 8.07 6.72 -6.56
CA LEU A 27 6.84 6.09 -7.01
C LEU A 27 6.81 4.64 -6.53
N ARG A 28 5.72 4.22 -5.91
CA ARG A 28 5.54 2.85 -5.42
C ARG A 28 4.13 2.37 -5.66
N THR A 29 3.99 1.10 -5.93
CA THR A 29 2.71 0.41 -5.93
C THR A 29 2.83 -0.92 -5.20
N TYR A 30 1.78 -1.26 -4.48
CA TYR A 30 1.65 -2.50 -3.74
C TYR A 30 0.33 -3.16 -4.10
N LYS A 31 0.36 -4.46 -4.28
CA LYS A 31 -0.83 -5.31 -4.30
C LYS A 31 -0.64 -6.44 -3.32
N GLY A 32 -1.61 -6.62 -2.41
CA GLY A 32 -1.67 -7.71 -1.47
C GLY A 32 -2.95 -8.51 -1.63
N ASP A 33 -2.83 -9.83 -1.76
CA ASP A 33 -3.96 -10.75 -1.76
C ASP A 33 -4.00 -11.49 -0.43
N HIS A 34 -5.10 -11.36 0.29
CA HIS A 34 -5.34 -11.88 1.63
C HIS A 34 -6.51 -12.83 1.62
N TYR A 35 -6.28 -14.06 1.97
CA TYR A 35 -7.33 -15.09 2.02
C TYR A 35 -7.00 -16.16 3.04
N ARG A 36 -8.02 -16.89 3.44
CA ARG A 36 -7.89 -18.09 4.27
C ARG A 36 -8.26 -19.31 3.48
N GLN A 37 -7.51 -20.38 3.69
CA GLN A 37 -7.72 -21.67 3.04
C GLN A 37 -7.53 -22.80 4.05
N ILE A 38 -8.17 -23.96 3.79
CA ILE A 38 -7.99 -25.15 4.59
C ILE A 38 -6.62 -25.76 4.26
N SER A 39 -5.84 -26.06 5.30
CA SER A 39 -4.53 -26.70 5.14
C SER A 39 -4.60 -28.25 5.21
N ASN A 40 -5.60 -28.79 5.90
CA ASN A 40 -5.81 -30.22 6.04
C ASN A 40 -7.27 -30.50 6.37
N MET A 41 -7.87 -31.46 5.69
CA MET A 41 -9.26 -31.86 5.91
C MET A 41 -9.43 -32.90 7.06
N LEU A 42 -8.35 -33.39 7.64
CA LEU A 42 -8.34 -34.36 8.75
C LEU A 42 -9.15 -35.63 8.44
N GLY A 43 -9.19 -36.04 7.18
CA GLY A 43 -9.98 -37.21 6.72
C GLY A 43 -11.43 -36.93 6.38
N LEU A 44 -11.88 -35.68 6.46
CA LEU A 44 -13.22 -35.25 6.03
C LEU A 44 -13.27 -35.10 4.50
N ASN A 45 -14.45 -35.35 3.93
CA ASN A 45 -14.70 -35.20 2.48
C ASN A 45 -14.94 -33.74 2.06
N GLY A 46 -15.15 -32.82 3.00
CA GLY A 46 -15.38 -31.43 2.73
C GLY A 46 -15.72 -30.63 4.00
N TRP A 47 -15.68 -29.33 3.86
CA TRP A 47 -16.05 -28.34 4.87
C TRP A 47 -17.27 -27.56 4.39
N TYR A 48 -18.36 -27.60 5.14
CA TYR A 48 -19.57 -26.83 4.83
C TYR A 48 -19.50 -25.46 5.49
N GLU A 49 -19.62 -24.43 4.68
CA GLU A 49 -19.54 -23.06 5.12
C GLU A 49 -20.76 -22.26 4.72
N THR A 50 -21.24 -21.43 5.64
CA THR A 50 -22.35 -20.50 5.41
C THR A 50 -21.78 -19.08 5.41
N ARG A 51 -21.82 -18.42 4.24
CA ARG A 51 -21.41 -17.03 4.08
C ARG A 51 -22.62 -16.11 4.13
N ARG A 52 -22.42 -14.93 4.66
CA ARG A 52 -23.40 -13.85 4.59
C ARG A 52 -22.83 -12.74 3.71
N LEU A 53 -23.40 -12.60 2.53
CA LEU A 53 -23.00 -11.56 1.58
C LEU A 53 -23.75 -10.27 1.87
N PHE A 54 -23.01 -9.20 2.05
CA PHE A 54 -23.57 -7.88 2.22
C PHE A 54 -23.83 -7.22 0.86
N ASN A 55 -24.99 -6.61 0.70
CA ASN A 55 -25.37 -5.81 -0.47
C ASN A 55 -25.46 -4.33 -0.10
N GLN A 56 -24.49 -3.83 0.65
CA GLN A 56 -24.45 -2.45 1.09
C GLN A 56 -23.36 -1.66 0.35
N ASP A 57 -23.59 -0.38 0.19
CA ASP A 57 -22.61 0.55 -0.34
C ASP A 57 -21.55 0.86 0.74
N HIS A 58 -20.31 0.52 0.49
CA HIS A 58 -19.18 0.82 1.37
C HIS A 58 -18.96 2.33 1.58
N ALA A 59 -19.16 3.12 0.52
CA ALA A 59 -18.89 4.55 0.57
C ALA A 59 -19.88 5.29 1.50
N ASN A 60 -21.13 4.84 1.53
CA ASN A 60 -22.19 5.50 2.27
C ASN A 60 -22.53 4.76 3.57
N ASN A 61 -21.89 3.65 3.87
CA ASN A 61 -22.16 2.80 5.03
C ASN A 61 -23.68 2.52 5.25
N ILE A 62 -24.40 2.36 4.16
CA ILE A 62 -25.83 2.08 4.18
C ILE A 62 -26.04 0.63 4.57
N PRO A 63 -26.76 0.34 5.64
CA PRO A 63 -27.08 -1.03 6.02
C PRO A 63 -27.83 -1.73 4.90
N GLY A 64 -27.22 -2.74 4.32
CA GLY A 64 -27.85 -3.58 3.31
C GLY A 64 -28.50 -4.82 3.90
N THR A 65 -29.27 -5.50 3.10
CA THR A 65 -29.74 -6.86 3.41
C THR A 65 -28.61 -7.85 3.21
N THR A 66 -28.57 -8.91 4.01
CA THR A 66 -27.64 -10.00 3.82
C THR A 66 -28.26 -11.13 3.03
N VAL A 67 -27.54 -11.66 2.06
CA VAL A 67 -27.91 -12.88 1.34
C VAL A 67 -27.07 -14.03 1.90
N VAL A 68 -27.72 -15.14 2.25
CA VAL A 68 -26.99 -16.33 2.70
C VAL A 68 -26.55 -17.14 1.49
N ALA A 69 -25.25 -17.36 1.39
CA ALA A 69 -24.65 -18.24 0.40
C ALA A 69 -23.98 -19.41 1.10
N ASN A 70 -24.37 -20.63 0.72
CA ASN A 70 -23.77 -21.84 1.25
C ASN A 70 -22.76 -22.40 0.26
N ASN A 71 -21.63 -22.87 0.78
CA ASN A 71 -20.59 -23.48 -0.03
C ASN A 71 -20.04 -24.75 0.63
N THR A 72 -19.66 -25.72 -0.18
CA THR A 72 -18.93 -26.89 0.30
C THR A 72 -17.51 -26.83 -0.25
N VAL A 73 -16.56 -26.60 0.65
CA VAL A 73 -15.14 -26.54 0.34
C VAL A 73 -14.58 -27.96 0.37
N THR A 74 -14.00 -28.38 -0.74
CA THR A 74 -13.40 -29.72 -0.90
C THR A 74 -11.91 -29.66 -1.21
N GLN A 75 -11.39 -28.47 -1.55
CA GLN A 75 -9.97 -28.25 -1.81
C GLN A 75 -9.26 -27.86 -0.51
N TYR A 76 -8.02 -28.26 -0.41
CA TYR A 76 -7.11 -27.83 0.64
C TYR A 76 -5.69 -27.66 0.10
N MET A 77 -4.92 -26.79 0.72
CA MET A 77 -3.54 -26.53 0.39
C MET A 77 -2.66 -26.92 1.59
N PRO A 78 -1.86 -27.98 1.52
CA PRO A 78 -0.91 -28.33 2.57
C PRO A 78 0.01 -27.15 2.89
N ALA A 79 0.39 -27.01 4.16
CA ALA A 79 1.29 -25.96 4.63
C ALA A 79 2.76 -26.22 4.17
N GLU A 80 2.95 -26.35 2.88
CA GLU A 80 4.25 -26.52 2.22
C GLU A 80 4.67 -25.21 1.55
N PRO A 81 5.75 -24.55 1.99
CA PRO A 81 6.12 -23.21 1.50
C PRO A 81 6.19 -23.08 -0.02
N TRP A 82 6.79 -24.04 -0.70
CA TRP A 82 6.93 -24.00 -2.15
C TRP A 82 5.62 -24.24 -2.89
N LYS A 83 4.76 -25.12 -2.39
CA LYS A 83 3.44 -25.34 -2.98
C LYS A 83 2.57 -24.10 -2.82
N THR A 84 2.55 -23.52 -1.63
CA THR A 84 1.77 -22.32 -1.33
C THR A 84 2.26 -21.11 -2.12
N PHE A 85 3.56 -21.04 -2.45
CA PHE A 85 4.11 -19.92 -3.21
C PHE A 85 3.70 -19.94 -4.69
N PHE A 86 3.62 -21.15 -5.31
CA PHE A 86 3.34 -21.27 -6.74
C PHE A 86 1.92 -21.68 -7.08
N ASN A 87 1.12 -22.09 -6.11
CA ASN A 87 -0.25 -22.55 -6.33
C ASN A 87 -1.23 -21.83 -5.44
N SER A 88 -2.47 -21.73 -5.89
CA SER A 88 -3.62 -21.27 -5.13
C SER A 88 -4.78 -22.26 -5.29
N ILE A 89 -5.68 -22.27 -4.33
CA ILE A 89 -6.98 -22.93 -4.48
C ILE A 89 -7.92 -22.03 -5.28
N ASP A 90 -9.01 -22.59 -5.78
CA ASP A 90 -10.05 -21.84 -6.46
C ASP A 90 -10.69 -20.79 -5.52
N ASP A 91 -11.15 -19.66 -6.05
CA ASP A 91 -11.70 -18.57 -5.25
C ASP A 91 -12.92 -18.98 -4.42
N ASN A 92 -13.76 -19.88 -4.95
CA ASN A 92 -14.90 -20.43 -4.24
C ASN A 92 -14.53 -21.47 -3.17
N GLN A 93 -13.26 -21.84 -3.03
CA GLN A 93 -12.75 -22.80 -2.05
C GLN A 93 -12.04 -22.13 -0.88
N LYS A 94 -11.97 -20.81 -0.88
CA LYS A 94 -11.47 -20.01 0.23
C LYS A 94 -12.53 -19.89 1.32
N ILE A 95 -12.11 -19.71 2.56
CA ILE A 95 -12.97 -19.67 3.75
C ILE A 95 -12.71 -18.38 4.55
N ASP A 96 -13.71 -17.94 5.32
CA ASP A 96 -13.64 -16.87 6.30
C ASP A 96 -13.39 -15.46 5.71
N TYR A 97 -12.42 -15.28 4.85
CA TYR A 97 -12.17 -14.03 4.12
C TYR A 97 -11.37 -14.25 2.83
N ASP A 98 -11.63 -13.41 1.85
CA ASP A 98 -10.85 -13.26 0.62
C ASP A 98 -10.95 -11.82 0.12
N TYR A 99 -9.85 -11.09 0.17
CA TYR A 99 -9.80 -9.71 -0.32
C TYR A 99 -8.42 -9.36 -0.86
N SER A 100 -8.37 -8.39 -1.75
CA SER A 100 -7.13 -7.77 -2.18
C SER A 100 -7.08 -6.28 -1.83
N GLU A 101 -5.87 -5.77 -1.67
CA GLU A 101 -5.59 -4.37 -1.42
C GLU A 101 -4.60 -3.83 -2.44
N THR A 102 -4.86 -2.62 -2.91
CA THR A 102 -3.92 -1.88 -3.74
C THR A 102 -3.56 -0.57 -3.06
N ILE A 103 -2.26 -0.34 -2.86
CA ILE A 103 -1.73 0.91 -2.34
C ILE A 103 -0.81 1.50 -3.41
N SER A 104 -1.01 2.76 -3.77
CA SER A 104 -0.13 3.48 -4.67
C SER A 104 0.36 4.74 -3.99
N TYR A 105 1.65 5.00 -4.13
CA TYR A 105 2.32 6.16 -3.56
C TYR A 105 3.09 6.89 -4.67
N GLY A 106 2.96 8.21 -4.70
CA GLY A 106 3.77 9.08 -5.54
C GLY A 106 4.20 10.32 -4.77
N GLY A 107 5.50 10.61 -4.76
CA GLY A 107 6.05 11.75 -4.06
C GLY A 107 7.20 12.40 -4.82
N VAL A 108 7.30 13.72 -4.68
CA VAL A 108 8.43 14.51 -5.17
C VAL A 108 8.99 15.33 -4.02
N PHE A 109 10.32 15.51 -4.01
CA PHE A 109 10.98 16.39 -3.06
C PHE A 109 12.03 17.23 -3.75
N GLY A 110 12.30 18.40 -3.18
CA GLY A 110 13.35 19.28 -3.61
C GLY A 110 14.08 19.89 -2.42
N GLN A 111 15.39 20.06 -2.55
CA GLN A 111 16.25 20.71 -1.57
C GLN A 111 17.20 21.67 -2.28
N LEU A 112 17.25 22.89 -1.78
CA LEU A 112 18.24 23.90 -2.14
C LEU A 112 19.23 24.07 -0.99
N GLU A 113 20.51 24.04 -1.29
CA GLU A 113 21.59 24.26 -0.35
C GLU A 113 22.44 25.43 -0.84
N TYR A 114 22.56 26.47 -0.02
CA TYR A 114 23.41 27.62 -0.27
C TYR A 114 24.57 27.61 0.68
N GLN A 115 25.78 27.78 0.12
CA GLN A 115 27.02 27.90 0.89
C GLN A 115 27.91 28.98 0.29
N LYS A 116 28.21 30.00 1.09
CA LYS A 116 29.16 31.04 0.71
C LYS A 116 29.91 31.57 1.93
N ASN A 117 31.22 31.53 1.89
CA ASN A 117 32.08 31.94 3.00
C ASN A 117 31.66 31.23 4.31
N ASN A 118 31.26 32.01 5.30
CA ASN A 118 30.87 31.56 6.63
C ASN A 118 29.36 31.27 6.77
N VAL A 119 28.56 31.38 5.70
CA VAL A 119 27.11 31.17 5.71
C VAL A 119 26.77 29.88 5.00
N THR A 120 25.98 29.05 5.67
CA THR A 120 25.31 27.89 5.07
C THR A 120 23.83 27.97 5.34
N ALA A 121 23.00 27.74 4.34
CA ALA A 121 21.55 27.68 4.49
C ALA A 121 20.96 26.59 3.60
N PHE A 122 19.86 26.00 4.03
CA PHE A 122 19.12 25.05 3.21
C PHE A 122 17.62 25.28 3.31
N PHE A 123 16.92 24.92 2.25
CA PHE A 123 15.48 24.84 2.19
C PHE A 123 15.08 23.55 1.49
N GLN A 124 14.15 22.80 2.10
CA GLN A 124 13.65 21.53 1.59
C GLN A 124 12.14 21.53 1.59
N GLY A 125 11.53 21.02 0.53
CA GLY A 125 10.11 20.77 0.43
C GLY A 125 9.82 19.40 -0.18
N ALA A 126 8.71 18.79 0.24
CA ALA A 126 8.23 17.54 -0.33
C ALA A 126 6.70 17.56 -0.38
N VAL A 127 6.14 16.93 -1.41
CA VAL A 127 4.71 16.63 -1.53
C VAL A 127 4.54 15.20 -2.01
N SER A 128 3.54 14.53 -1.45
CA SER A 128 3.22 13.15 -1.82
C SER A 128 1.72 12.91 -1.78
N ASN A 129 1.28 11.92 -2.55
CA ASN A 129 -0.06 11.35 -2.48
C ASN A 129 0.03 9.85 -2.30
N GLN A 130 -0.75 9.31 -1.37
CA GLN A 130 -0.94 7.88 -1.18
C GLN A 130 -2.40 7.54 -1.40
N SER A 131 -2.67 6.58 -2.27
CA SER A 131 -4.02 6.05 -2.46
C SER A 131 -4.10 4.62 -1.95
N HIS A 132 -5.29 4.26 -1.45
CA HIS A 132 -5.61 2.92 -0.97
C HIS A 132 -6.99 2.53 -1.47
N GLN A 133 -7.13 1.28 -1.93
CA GLN A 133 -8.40 0.66 -2.32
C GLN A 133 -8.39 -0.81 -1.95
N ARG A 134 -9.52 -1.31 -1.42
CA ARG A 134 -9.75 -2.71 -1.09
C ARG A 134 -10.82 -3.29 -2.02
N PHE A 135 -10.63 -4.55 -2.39
CA PHE A 135 -11.55 -5.36 -3.17
C PHE A 135 -11.87 -6.60 -2.35
N ASP A 136 -13.13 -6.77 -1.96
CA ASP A 136 -13.58 -7.86 -1.12
C ASP A 136 -14.33 -8.90 -1.97
N TYR A 137 -13.89 -10.16 -1.93
CA TYR A 137 -14.45 -11.24 -2.73
C TYR A 137 -15.25 -12.23 -1.90
N TYR A 138 -15.35 -12.01 -0.59
CA TYR A 138 -15.93 -12.97 0.32
C TYR A 138 -17.17 -12.45 1.05
N ASP A 139 -17.12 -11.26 1.61
CA ASP A 139 -18.18 -10.73 2.47
C ASP A 139 -19.22 -9.92 1.71
N TYR A 140 -18.98 -9.53 0.46
CA TYR A 140 -19.87 -8.66 -0.31
C TYR A 140 -20.30 -9.30 -1.62
N GLU A 141 -21.50 -8.96 -2.08
CA GLU A 141 -21.91 -9.25 -3.45
C GLU A 141 -20.96 -8.52 -4.43
N SER A 142 -20.66 -9.13 -5.57
CA SER A 142 -19.68 -8.60 -6.55
C SER A 142 -19.89 -7.14 -6.95
N LYS A 143 -21.14 -6.66 -6.91
CA LYS A 143 -21.49 -5.26 -7.19
C LYS A 143 -20.94 -4.29 -6.12
N TYR A 144 -20.72 -4.77 -4.91
CA TYR A 144 -20.34 -4.00 -3.74
C TYR A 144 -18.93 -4.38 -3.21
N SER A 145 -18.20 -5.19 -3.98
CA SER A 145 -16.87 -5.69 -3.61
C SER A 145 -15.82 -4.60 -3.49
N ASP A 146 -15.96 -3.53 -4.27
CA ASP A 146 -14.96 -2.49 -4.39
C ASP A 146 -15.21 -1.38 -3.36
N SER A 147 -14.22 -1.13 -2.52
CA SER A 147 -14.27 0.06 -1.66
C SER A 147 -14.00 1.33 -2.46
N GLU A 148 -14.42 2.46 -1.93
CA GLU A 148 -13.98 3.75 -2.44
C GLU A 148 -12.45 3.86 -2.39
N LYS A 149 -11.85 4.47 -3.42
CA LYS A 149 -10.43 4.78 -3.45
C LYS A 149 -10.15 6.02 -2.62
N VAL A 150 -9.50 5.84 -1.48
CA VAL A 150 -9.10 6.93 -0.59
C VAL A 150 -7.74 7.49 -1.01
N ASN A 151 -7.59 8.82 -1.00
CA ASN A 151 -6.35 9.51 -1.30
C ASN A 151 -5.93 10.37 -0.10
N ASN A 152 -4.65 10.27 0.27
CA ASN A 152 -4.05 11.04 1.36
C ASN A 152 -2.88 11.85 0.81
N ILE A 153 -2.99 13.18 0.90
CA ILE A 153 -1.94 14.10 0.48
C ILE A 153 -1.09 14.45 1.70
N GLY A 154 0.22 14.28 1.57
CA GLY A 154 1.21 14.67 2.55
C GLY A 154 2.12 15.78 2.01
N PHE A 155 2.54 16.69 2.87
CA PHE A 155 3.56 17.68 2.55
C PHE A 155 4.50 17.90 3.73
N ASN A 156 5.71 18.30 3.43
CA ASN A 156 6.74 18.61 4.40
C ASN A 156 7.57 19.80 3.91
N VAL A 157 7.93 20.71 4.85
CA VAL A 157 8.83 21.83 4.57
C VAL A 157 9.81 21.94 5.72
N LYS A 158 11.11 22.10 5.38
CA LYS A 158 12.20 22.33 6.33
C LYS A 158 13.11 23.42 5.80
N GLY A 159 13.67 24.19 6.71
CA GLY A 159 14.71 25.17 6.40
C GLY A 159 15.61 25.38 7.60
N GLY A 160 16.85 25.77 7.34
CA GLY A 160 17.81 26.05 8.37
C GLY A 160 19.01 26.80 7.81
N GLY A 161 19.80 27.38 8.72
CA GLY A 161 21.03 28.06 8.36
C GLY A 161 22.02 28.06 9.51
N SER A 162 23.29 28.22 9.17
CA SER A 162 24.35 28.37 10.13
C SER A 162 25.31 29.47 9.69
N TYR A 163 25.96 30.09 10.66
CA TYR A 163 27.03 31.06 10.46
C TYR A 163 28.24 30.70 11.32
N THR A 164 29.37 30.56 10.67
CA THR A 164 30.63 30.21 11.35
C THR A 164 31.38 31.47 11.75
N PHE A 165 31.42 31.76 13.04
CA PHE A 165 32.13 32.95 13.58
C PHE A 165 33.65 32.77 13.63
N SER A 166 34.10 31.52 13.82
CA SER A 166 35.52 31.16 13.84
C SER A 166 35.64 29.66 13.59
N GLU A 167 36.86 29.16 13.36
CA GLU A 167 37.12 27.72 13.20
C GLU A 167 36.67 26.84 14.39
N LYS A 168 36.45 27.46 15.55
CA LYS A 168 36.06 26.77 16.81
C LYS A 168 34.59 26.92 17.16
N HIS A 169 33.83 27.79 16.50
CA HIS A 169 32.43 28.08 16.84
C HIS A 169 31.58 28.23 15.57
N THR A 170 30.48 27.47 15.51
CA THR A 170 29.47 27.49 14.44
C THR A 170 28.16 27.95 14.99
#